data_1340ba8ac31b077b16380d43458bd72c
#
_entry.id   1340ba8ac31b077b16380d43458bd72c
#
_cell.length_a   1.000
_cell.length_b   1.000
_cell.length_c   1.000
_cell.angle_alpha   90.00
_cell.angle_beta   90.00
_cell.angle_gamma   90.00
#
_symmetry.space_group_name_H-M   'P 1'
#
loop_
_entity.id
_entity.type
_entity.pdbx_description
1 polymer ?
#
loop_
_entity_poly.entity_id
_entity_poly.type
_entity_poly.pdbx_seq_one_letter_code
_entity_poly.pdbx_strand_id
1 'polypeptide(L)'
;VHGAREQAQRCDVVVTNHSLLFWDVRFEGGLLPPIRYWVVDEAHGAEAEARRAFSLSVSSEEIQSLVKRVTSDSASINVLTRVKRSAQAPEEGQALYDSLITTAQNAANAFAIAAEEFCLSGKDLLKFDQKSRSKGYEWFDLWLNTEIRQSDTFQGVRSCARSLYETLEK
;
A
#
# COMPACT_ATOMS: atom_id res chain seq x y z
N VAL A 1 11.88 20.57 9.06
CA VAL A 1 12.34 19.16 8.88
C VAL A 1 13.74 19.11 8.28
N HIS A 2 14.07 19.90 7.24
CA HIS A 2 15.42 19.89 6.61
C HIS A 2 16.54 20.25 7.60
N GLY A 3 16.40 21.29 8.41
CA GLY A 3 17.43 21.73 9.35
C GLY A 3 17.81 20.70 10.42
N ALA A 4 16.84 19.93 10.95
CA ALA A 4 17.10 18.90 11.95
C ALA A 4 17.92 17.74 11.37
N ARG A 5 17.67 17.38 10.12
CA ARG A 5 18.40 16.31 9.41
C ARG A 5 19.85 16.73 9.12
N GLU A 6 20.07 17.95 8.67
CA GLU A 6 21.41 18.50 8.46
C GLU A 6 22.21 18.58 9.75
N GLN A 7 21.55 18.96 10.87
CA GLN A 7 22.18 18.94 12.18
C GLN A 7 22.56 17.52 12.63
N ALA A 8 21.65 16.54 12.46
CA ALA A 8 21.93 15.16 12.81
C ALA A 8 23.14 14.56 12.07
N GLN A 9 23.37 14.97 10.81
CA GLN A 9 24.55 14.55 10.04
C GLN A 9 25.89 15.05 10.60
N ARG A 10 25.86 16.07 11.47
CA ARG A 10 27.06 16.68 12.07
C ARG A 10 27.27 16.29 13.52
N CYS A 11 26.41 15.44 14.08
CA CYS A 11 26.45 15.03 15.47
C CYS A 11 27.12 13.66 15.60
N ASP A 12 27.90 13.49 16.67
CA ASP A 12 28.50 12.20 17.04
C ASP A 12 27.46 11.22 17.62
N VAL A 13 26.37 11.75 18.19
CA VAL A 13 25.29 10.96 18.78
C VAL A 13 23.95 11.52 18.29
N VAL A 14 23.08 10.62 17.81
CA VAL A 14 21.70 10.93 17.41
C VAL A 14 20.75 10.13 18.27
N VAL A 15 19.83 10.79 18.95
CA VAL A 15 18.74 10.17 19.71
C VAL A 15 17.47 10.21 18.87
N THR A 16 16.85 9.06 18.70
CA THR A 16 15.62 8.91 17.93
C THR A 16 14.67 7.94 18.62
N ASN A 17 13.40 7.90 18.19
CA ASN A 17 12.45 6.88 18.63
C ASN A 17 12.52 5.63 17.75
N HIS A 18 11.99 4.52 18.25
CA HIS A 18 11.93 3.24 17.51
C HIS A 18 11.17 3.37 16.18
N SER A 19 10.10 4.15 16.17
CA SER A 19 9.28 4.34 14.98
C SER A 19 10.11 4.91 13.84
N LEU A 20 10.83 6.02 14.06
CA LEU A 20 11.66 6.64 13.02
C LEU A 20 12.80 5.72 12.56
N LEU A 21 13.39 4.96 13.50
CA LEU A 21 14.40 3.96 13.18
C LEU A 21 13.88 2.91 12.19
N PHE A 22 12.72 2.30 12.48
CA PHE A 22 12.18 1.25 11.62
C PHE A 22 11.62 1.79 10.30
N TRP A 23 11.14 3.02 10.28
CA TRP A 23 10.79 3.69 9.02
C TRP A 23 12.02 3.97 8.16
N ASP A 24 13.14 4.36 8.76
CA ASP A 24 14.41 4.52 8.03
C ASP A 24 14.85 3.21 7.39
N VAL A 25 14.80 2.11 8.13
CA VAL A 25 15.10 0.77 7.59
C VAL A 25 14.15 0.38 6.47
N ARG A 26 12.85 0.64 6.61
CA ARG A 26 11.84 0.34 5.57
C ARG A 26 12.08 1.09 4.27
N PHE A 27 12.56 2.32 4.35
CA PHE A 27 12.90 3.15 3.19
C PHE A 27 14.34 3.00 2.73
N GLU A 28 15.02 1.92 3.15
CA GLU A 28 16.42 1.63 2.78
C GLU A 28 17.39 2.76 3.16
N GLY A 29 17.08 3.46 4.24
CA GLY A 29 17.83 4.60 4.74
C GLY A 29 17.34 5.94 4.19
N GLY A 30 18.01 6.99 4.60
CA GLY A 30 17.77 8.33 4.09
C GLY A 30 16.91 9.21 4.99
N LEU A 31 16.30 8.70 6.06
CA LEU A 31 15.66 9.52 7.10
C LEU A 31 16.66 9.88 8.19
N LEU A 32 17.50 8.95 8.60
CA LEU A 32 18.57 9.13 9.57
C LEU A 32 19.93 9.23 8.87
N PRO A 33 20.96 9.84 9.51
CA PRO A 33 22.32 9.77 9.00
C PRO A 33 22.85 8.34 9.11
N PRO A 34 23.89 7.96 8.35
CA PRO A 34 24.53 6.66 8.46
C PRO A 34 25.03 6.42 9.91
N ILE A 35 24.53 5.37 10.54
CA ILE A 35 24.82 5.05 11.94
C ILE A 35 25.61 3.76 12.00
N ARG A 36 26.73 3.79 12.75
CA ARG A 36 27.64 2.65 12.89
C ARG A 36 27.29 1.76 14.11
N TYR A 37 26.81 2.38 15.18
CA TYR A 37 26.50 1.69 16.43
C TYR A 37 25.13 2.10 16.93
N TRP A 38 24.39 1.15 17.48
CA TRP A 38 23.05 1.33 17.99
C TRP A 38 23.00 0.98 19.47
N VAL A 39 22.35 1.84 20.24
CA VAL A 39 21.94 1.54 21.62
C VAL A 39 20.43 1.63 21.64
N VAL A 40 19.76 0.53 21.91
CA VAL A 40 18.29 0.47 21.94
C VAL A 40 17.86 0.44 23.40
N ASP A 41 17.25 1.52 23.85
CA ASP A 41 16.58 1.59 25.15
C ASP A 41 15.14 1.10 25.02
N GLU A 42 14.53 0.63 26.12
CA GLU A 42 13.14 0.11 26.13
C GLU A 42 12.88 -0.91 25.00
N ALA A 43 13.81 -1.83 24.79
CA ALA A 43 13.80 -2.77 23.66
C ALA A 43 12.52 -3.63 23.57
N HIS A 44 11.80 -3.78 24.68
CA HIS A 44 10.50 -4.47 24.69
C HIS A 44 9.44 -3.81 23.79
N GLY A 45 9.53 -2.49 23.58
CA GLY A 45 8.65 -1.77 22.65
C GLY A 45 9.08 -1.86 21.18
N ALA A 46 10.32 -2.25 20.91
CA ALA A 46 10.90 -2.25 19.58
C ALA A 46 10.17 -3.22 18.62
N GLU A 47 9.76 -4.39 19.12
CA GLU A 47 9.04 -5.38 18.30
C GLU A 47 7.70 -4.83 17.79
N ALA A 48 6.92 -4.16 18.62
CA ALA A 48 5.64 -3.59 18.24
C ALA A 48 5.81 -2.48 17.18
N GLU A 49 6.82 -1.63 17.34
CA GLU A 49 7.12 -0.57 16.38
C GLU A 49 7.68 -1.12 15.06
N ALA A 50 8.50 -2.18 15.12
CA ALA A 50 8.94 -2.88 13.91
C ALA A 50 7.76 -3.48 13.14
N ARG A 51 6.87 -4.22 13.82
CA ARG A 51 5.65 -4.77 13.22
C ARG A 51 4.82 -3.68 12.56
N ARG A 52 4.62 -2.54 13.23
CA ARG A 52 3.87 -1.40 12.69
C ARG A 52 4.55 -0.82 11.44
N ALA A 53 5.87 -0.62 11.48
CA ALA A 53 6.61 -0.04 10.36
C ALA A 53 6.61 -0.96 9.12
N PHE A 54 6.70 -2.27 9.31
CA PHE A 54 6.72 -3.25 8.22
C PHE A 54 5.35 -3.84 7.89
N SER A 55 4.27 -3.45 8.60
CA SER A 55 2.93 -3.87 8.25
C SER A 55 2.46 -3.17 6.98
N LEU A 56 1.67 -3.89 6.19
CA LEU A 56 0.92 -3.35 5.07
C LEU A 56 -0.56 -3.55 5.39
N SER A 57 -1.32 -2.47 5.29
CA SER A 57 -2.77 -2.53 5.38
C SER A 57 -3.37 -2.16 4.04
N VAL A 58 -4.33 -2.94 3.59
CA VAL A 58 -5.08 -2.70 2.36
C VAL A 58 -6.55 -2.85 2.71
N SER A 59 -7.33 -1.80 2.50
CA SER A 59 -8.77 -1.85 2.69
C SER A 59 -9.49 -1.76 1.34
N SER A 60 -10.65 -2.42 1.26
CA SER A 60 -11.52 -2.36 0.08
C SER A 60 -11.97 -0.92 -0.20
N GLU A 61 -12.23 -0.14 0.84
CA GLU A 61 -12.65 1.25 0.78
C GLU A 61 -11.55 2.15 0.19
N GLU A 62 -10.30 1.94 0.59
CA GLU A 62 -9.16 2.68 0.05
C GLU A 62 -8.97 2.41 -1.44
N ILE A 63 -9.02 1.13 -1.84
CA ILE A 63 -8.94 0.74 -3.25
C ILE A 63 -10.07 1.38 -4.05
N GLN A 64 -11.32 1.26 -3.60
CA GLN A 64 -12.46 1.86 -4.28
C GLN A 64 -12.35 3.39 -4.35
N SER A 65 -11.83 4.03 -3.31
CA SER A 65 -11.59 5.47 -3.31
C SER A 65 -10.57 5.89 -4.37
N LEU A 66 -9.47 5.14 -4.49
CA LEU A 66 -8.46 5.39 -5.53
C LEU A 66 -9.03 5.21 -6.94
N VAL A 67 -9.75 4.11 -7.18
CA VAL A 67 -10.37 3.84 -8.48
C VAL A 67 -11.39 4.94 -8.84
N LYS A 68 -12.23 5.37 -7.92
CA LYS A 68 -13.20 6.46 -8.14
C LYS A 68 -12.54 7.77 -8.52
N ARG A 69 -11.32 8.05 -8.07
CA ARG A 69 -10.60 9.27 -8.47
C ARG A 69 -10.24 9.30 -9.95
N VAL A 70 -10.21 8.16 -10.62
CA VAL A 70 -9.88 8.01 -12.04
C VAL A 70 -11.12 7.74 -12.87
N THR A 71 -12.08 6.95 -12.37
CA THR A 71 -13.24 6.45 -13.14
C THR A 71 -14.52 7.24 -12.93
N SER A 72 -14.59 8.12 -11.91
CA SER A 72 -15.82 8.88 -11.61
C SER A 72 -16.20 9.81 -12.75
N ASP A 73 -17.50 9.88 -13.07
CA ASP A 73 -18.06 10.86 -14.03
C ASP A 73 -18.04 12.29 -13.45
N SER A 74 -17.94 12.43 -12.13
CA SER A 74 -17.89 13.73 -11.47
C SER A 74 -16.53 14.39 -11.63
N ALA A 75 -16.48 15.51 -12.33
CA ALA A 75 -15.25 16.29 -12.54
C ALA A 75 -14.60 16.83 -11.24
N SER A 76 -15.33 16.89 -10.14
CA SER A 76 -14.80 17.27 -8.84
C SER A 76 -13.96 16.16 -8.21
N ILE A 77 -14.27 14.90 -8.53
CA ILE A 77 -13.61 13.70 -8.00
C ILE A 77 -12.56 13.19 -8.99
N ASN A 78 -12.86 13.19 -10.28
CA ASN A 78 -11.99 12.65 -11.32
C ASN A 78 -10.78 13.56 -11.58
N VAL A 79 -9.61 13.06 -11.20
CA VAL A 79 -8.33 13.79 -11.33
C VAL A 79 -7.98 14.04 -12.80
N LEU A 80 -8.22 13.06 -13.69
CA LEU A 80 -7.89 13.16 -15.11
C LEU A 80 -8.75 14.22 -15.81
N THR A 81 -10.05 14.29 -15.51
CA THR A 81 -10.93 15.35 -16.02
C THR A 81 -10.50 16.74 -15.55
N ARG A 82 -10.02 16.86 -14.30
CA ARG A 82 -9.46 18.12 -13.80
C ARG A 82 -8.20 18.52 -14.54
N VAL A 83 -7.29 17.57 -14.77
CA VAL A 83 -6.04 17.81 -15.52
C VAL A 83 -6.38 18.25 -16.95
N LYS A 84 -7.29 17.56 -17.63
CA LYS A 84 -7.74 17.94 -18.99
C LYS A 84 -8.25 19.39 -19.04
N ARG A 85 -9.08 19.80 -18.08
CA ARG A 85 -9.61 21.17 -18.01
C ARG A 85 -8.51 22.21 -17.74
N SER A 86 -7.51 21.87 -16.92
CA SER A 86 -6.41 22.80 -16.56
C SER A 86 -5.39 22.94 -17.69
N ALA A 87 -5.23 21.92 -18.52
CA ALA A 87 -4.17 21.87 -19.53
C ALA A 87 -4.45 22.80 -20.73
N GLN A 88 -5.70 23.30 -20.93
CA GLN A 88 -6.08 24.15 -22.07
C GLN A 88 -5.46 23.69 -23.39
N ALA A 89 -5.43 22.37 -23.62
CA ALA A 89 -4.74 21.79 -24.75
C ALA A 89 -5.34 22.26 -26.08
N PRO A 90 -4.51 22.55 -27.09
CA PRO A 90 -4.97 22.79 -28.46
C PRO A 90 -5.83 21.63 -28.98
N GLU A 91 -6.70 21.87 -29.92
CA GLU A 91 -7.63 20.85 -30.47
C GLU A 91 -6.90 19.56 -30.90
N GLU A 92 -5.72 19.69 -31.49
CA GLU A 92 -4.86 18.55 -31.89
C GLU A 92 -4.40 17.69 -30.70
N GLY A 93 -4.27 18.25 -29.51
CA GLY A 93 -3.91 17.54 -28.28
C GLY A 93 -5.08 16.86 -27.59
N GLN A 94 -6.32 17.24 -27.87
CA GLN A 94 -7.49 16.72 -27.16
C GLN A 94 -7.69 15.22 -27.40
N ALA A 95 -7.51 14.72 -28.61
CA ALA A 95 -7.60 13.31 -28.93
C ALA A 95 -6.59 12.45 -28.15
N LEU A 96 -5.37 12.96 -27.94
CA LEU A 96 -4.37 12.29 -27.12
C LEU A 96 -4.80 12.23 -25.65
N TYR A 97 -5.31 13.33 -25.10
CA TYR A 97 -5.83 13.35 -23.73
C TYR A 97 -6.98 12.38 -23.54
N ASP A 98 -7.93 12.31 -24.49
CA ASP A 98 -9.05 11.39 -24.43
C ASP A 98 -8.60 9.92 -24.49
N SER A 99 -7.62 9.61 -25.33
CA SER A 99 -7.01 8.28 -25.37
C SER A 99 -6.31 7.92 -24.04
N LEU A 100 -5.54 8.83 -23.47
CA LEU A 100 -4.89 8.63 -22.19
C LEU A 100 -5.90 8.45 -21.04
N ILE A 101 -6.95 9.23 -21.02
CA ILE A 101 -8.03 9.10 -20.01
C ILE A 101 -8.69 7.74 -20.14
N THR A 102 -9.03 7.30 -21.33
CA THR A 102 -9.64 5.99 -21.57
C THR A 102 -8.71 4.86 -21.14
N THR A 103 -7.42 4.95 -21.48
CA THR A 103 -6.42 3.97 -21.07
C THR A 103 -6.28 3.90 -19.54
N ALA A 104 -6.22 5.05 -18.88
CA ALA A 104 -6.14 5.11 -17.42
C ALA A 104 -7.41 4.58 -16.74
N GLN A 105 -8.59 4.83 -17.31
CA GLN A 105 -9.85 4.27 -16.79
C GLN A 105 -9.89 2.75 -16.94
N ASN A 106 -9.46 2.22 -18.07
CA ASN A 106 -9.39 0.78 -18.31
C ASN A 106 -8.40 0.11 -17.34
N ALA A 107 -7.24 0.71 -17.13
CA ALA A 107 -6.25 0.24 -16.17
C ALA A 107 -6.80 0.26 -14.73
N ALA A 108 -7.48 1.34 -14.32
CA ALA A 108 -8.10 1.45 -13.01
C ALA A 108 -9.22 0.41 -12.80
N ASN A 109 -10.01 0.11 -13.80
CA ASN A 109 -11.03 -0.92 -13.74
C ASN A 109 -10.42 -2.33 -13.65
N ALA A 110 -9.37 -2.62 -14.42
CA ALA A 110 -8.63 -3.88 -14.32
C ALA A 110 -8.01 -4.06 -12.94
N PHE A 111 -7.43 -3.01 -12.38
CA PHE A 111 -6.91 -2.99 -11.01
C PHE A 111 -8.01 -3.26 -9.98
N ALA A 112 -9.19 -2.64 -10.11
CA ALA A 112 -10.30 -2.87 -9.20
C ALA A 112 -10.76 -4.34 -9.19
N ILE A 113 -10.86 -4.97 -10.36
CA ILE A 113 -11.22 -6.39 -10.49
C ILE A 113 -10.15 -7.28 -9.82
N ALA A 114 -8.88 -7.07 -10.13
CA ALA A 114 -7.79 -7.85 -9.55
C ALA A 114 -7.70 -7.68 -8.02
N ALA A 115 -7.99 -6.48 -7.51
CA ALA A 115 -8.03 -6.21 -6.09
C ALA A 115 -9.19 -6.92 -5.38
N GLU A 116 -10.35 -6.99 -6.02
CA GLU A 116 -11.51 -7.73 -5.49
C GLU A 116 -11.22 -9.24 -5.44
N GLU A 117 -10.65 -9.81 -6.50
CA GLU A 117 -10.23 -11.22 -6.52
C GLU A 117 -9.19 -11.52 -5.43
N PHE A 118 -8.23 -10.64 -5.22
CA PHE A 118 -7.26 -10.77 -4.13
C PHE A 118 -7.93 -10.75 -2.75
N CYS A 119 -8.86 -9.81 -2.52
CA CYS A 119 -9.60 -9.73 -1.26
C CYS A 119 -10.46 -10.97 -1.01
N LEU A 120 -11.13 -11.50 -2.05
CA LEU A 120 -11.93 -12.72 -1.95
C LEU A 120 -11.08 -13.94 -1.62
N SER A 121 -9.94 -14.10 -2.31
CA SER A 121 -9.01 -15.20 -2.05
C SER A 121 -8.40 -15.13 -0.63
N GLY A 122 -8.14 -13.92 -0.13
CA GLY A 122 -7.71 -13.69 1.24
C GLY A 122 -8.77 -14.08 2.27
N LYS A 123 -10.04 -13.73 2.05
CA LYS A 123 -11.17 -14.14 2.89
C LYS A 123 -11.32 -15.66 2.94
N ASP A 124 -11.14 -16.33 1.81
CA ASP A 124 -11.19 -17.79 1.72
C ASP A 124 -10.05 -18.44 2.52
N LEU A 125 -8.82 -17.95 2.36
CA LEU A 125 -7.67 -18.41 3.16
C LEU A 125 -7.91 -18.24 4.67
N LEU A 126 -8.47 -17.12 5.08
CA LEU A 126 -8.79 -16.84 6.48
C LEU A 126 -10.00 -17.62 6.98
N LYS A 127 -10.80 -18.22 6.11
CA LYS A 127 -12.12 -18.81 6.41
C LYS A 127 -13.00 -17.84 7.18
N PHE A 128 -12.99 -16.60 6.71
CA PHE A 128 -13.57 -15.45 7.41
C PHE A 128 -15.04 -15.68 7.77
N ASP A 129 -15.84 -16.13 6.80
CA ASP A 129 -17.28 -16.34 6.99
C ASP A 129 -17.62 -17.43 8.00
N GLN A 130 -16.76 -18.46 8.12
CA GLN A 130 -16.94 -19.54 9.08
C GLN A 130 -16.56 -19.11 10.50
N LYS A 131 -15.50 -18.31 10.65
CA LYS A 131 -14.99 -17.86 11.95
C LYS A 131 -15.76 -16.69 12.52
N SER A 132 -16.20 -15.74 11.70
CA SER A 132 -16.96 -14.58 12.15
C SER A 132 -18.32 -14.94 12.71
N ARG A 133 -18.99 -15.94 12.13
CA ARG A 133 -20.29 -16.44 12.61
C ARG A 133 -20.22 -17.14 13.96
N SER A 134 -19.07 -17.73 14.33
CA SER A 134 -18.96 -18.56 15.52
C SER A 134 -18.48 -17.84 16.78
N LYS A 135 -17.82 -16.68 16.70
CA LYS A 135 -17.14 -16.05 17.83
C LYS A 135 -17.34 -14.55 18.00
N GLY A 136 -18.02 -13.86 17.07
CA GLY A 136 -18.27 -12.40 17.18
C GLY A 136 -17.00 -11.53 17.13
N TYR A 137 -15.89 -12.04 16.62
CA TYR A 137 -14.67 -11.27 16.46
C TYR A 137 -14.66 -10.52 15.12
N GLU A 138 -14.24 -9.25 15.14
CA GLU A 138 -14.15 -8.41 13.96
C GLU A 138 -12.82 -8.57 13.20
N TRP A 139 -11.84 -9.27 13.76
CA TRP A 139 -10.50 -9.46 13.17
C TRP A 139 -9.87 -10.79 13.60
N PHE A 140 -8.95 -11.31 12.77
CA PHE A 140 -8.26 -12.58 12.97
C PHE A 140 -6.79 -12.46 12.65
N ASP A 141 -5.97 -13.14 13.45
CA ASP A 141 -4.58 -13.39 13.13
C ASP A 141 -4.44 -14.79 12.51
N LEU A 142 -3.73 -14.88 11.40
CA LEU A 142 -3.34 -16.13 10.77
C LEU A 142 -1.81 -16.21 10.71
N TRP A 143 -1.25 -17.16 11.45
CA TRP A 143 0.16 -17.47 11.36
C TRP A 143 0.43 -18.33 10.13
N LEU A 144 1.18 -17.79 9.16
CA LEU A 144 1.55 -18.48 7.92
C LEU A 144 2.69 -19.47 8.16
N ASN A 145 2.38 -20.62 8.72
CA ASN A 145 3.31 -21.74 8.87
C ASN A 145 3.60 -22.40 7.51
N THR A 146 4.51 -23.39 7.49
CA THR A 146 4.91 -24.08 6.25
C THR A 146 3.75 -24.82 5.58
N GLU A 147 2.88 -25.44 6.35
CA GLU A 147 1.72 -26.17 5.85
C GLU A 147 0.73 -25.26 5.12
N ILE A 148 0.38 -24.11 5.75
CA ILE A 148 -0.51 -23.11 5.13
C ILE A 148 0.13 -22.55 3.85
N ARG A 149 1.43 -22.25 3.87
CA ARG A 149 2.14 -21.73 2.68
C ARG A 149 2.16 -22.69 1.51
N GLN A 150 2.06 -23.99 1.77
CA GLN A 150 2.02 -25.05 0.74
C GLN A 150 0.58 -25.38 0.29
N SER A 151 -0.45 -24.87 0.98
CA SER A 151 -1.84 -25.13 0.63
C SER A 151 -2.24 -24.49 -0.70
N ASP A 152 -3.17 -25.12 -1.41
CA ASP A 152 -3.73 -24.59 -2.65
C ASP A 152 -4.39 -23.22 -2.45
N THR A 153 -5.06 -23.02 -1.31
CA THR A 153 -5.70 -21.75 -0.96
C THR A 153 -4.66 -20.61 -0.86
N PHE A 154 -3.50 -20.87 -0.23
CA PHE A 154 -2.44 -19.88 -0.15
C PHE A 154 -1.80 -19.60 -1.51
N GLN A 155 -1.63 -20.64 -2.35
CA GLN A 155 -1.15 -20.46 -3.72
C GLN A 155 -2.13 -19.62 -4.56
N GLY A 156 -3.44 -19.80 -4.34
CA GLY A 156 -4.48 -18.96 -4.92
C GLY A 156 -4.31 -17.49 -4.54
N VAL A 157 -4.17 -17.18 -3.25
CA VAL A 157 -3.91 -15.80 -2.78
C VAL A 157 -2.65 -15.22 -3.42
N ARG A 158 -1.58 -16.02 -3.50
CA ARG A 158 -0.32 -15.59 -4.11
C ARG A 158 -0.45 -15.30 -5.60
N SER A 159 -1.25 -16.10 -6.31
CA SER A 159 -1.55 -15.87 -7.72
C SER A 159 -2.34 -14.57 -7.93
N CYS A 160 -3.40 -14.34 -7.13
CA CYS A 160 -4.16 -13.10 -7.18
C CYS A 160 -3.31 -11.87 -6.82
N ALA A 161 -2.41 -11.98 -5.83
CA ALA A 161 -1.46 -10.91 -5.49
C ALA A 161 -0.52 -10.57 -6.66
N ARG A 162 -0.05 -11.58 -7.40
CA ARG A 162 0.77 -11.38 -8.59
C ARG A 162 -0.03 -10.70 -9.70
N SER A 163 -1.26 -11.16 -9.98
CA SER A 163 -2.15 -10.51 -10.95
C SER A 163 -2.40 -9.06 -10.60
N LEU A 164 -2.66 -8.76 -9.33
CA LEU A 164 -2.85 -7.39 -8.84
C LEU A 164 -1.61 -6.53 -9.07
N TYR A 165 -0.42 -7.05 -8.77
CA TYR A 165 0.85 -6.37 -9.00
C TYR A 165 1.05 -6.05 -10.50
N GLU A 166 0.80 -7.01 -11.38
CA GLU A 166 0.91 -6.84 -12.84
C GLU A 166 -0.05 -5.77 -13.40
N THR A 167 -1.19 -5.53 -12.74
CA THR A 167 -2.10 -4.43 -13.14
C THR A 167 -1.60 -3.05 -12.73
N LEU A 168 -0.68 -2.97 -11.76
CA LEU A 168 -0.06 -1.71 -11.34
C LEU A 168 1.13 -1.30 -12.21
N GLU A 169 1.75 -2.25 -12.91
CA GLU A 169 2.90 -1.99 -13.78
C GLU A 169 2.50 -1.58 -15.21
N LYS A 170 1.22 -1.70 -15.57
CA LYS A 170 0.66 -1.31 -16.87
C LYS A 170 0.16 0.13 -16.86
#